data_3fa5f781aadaee935506bcbfc64ddb12
#
_entry.id   3fa5f781aadaee935506bcbfc64ddb12
#
_cell.length_a   1.000
_cell.length_b   1.000
_cell.length_c   1.000
_cell.angle_alpha   90.00
_cell.angle_beta   90.00
_cell.angle_gamma   90.00
#
_symmetry.space_group_name_H-M   'P 1'
#
loop_
_entity.id
_entity.type
_entity.pdbx_description
1 polymer ?
#
loop_
_entity_poly.entity_id
_entity_poly.type
_entity_poly.pdbx_seq_one_letter_code
_entity_poly.pdbx_strand_id
1 'polypeptide(L)'
;MVMSGMRRVDAVVFDVVETLFRLDAVADTLIGFGQDSSTLDVFFTRMLRDAFALGCTGTYRPFAEFADSSLAVAAPTLDDAQRGAVLSAFGELTAHSDVQPAFERLRSEGVRIAALTNGSATNTARLLDRNDLASFVEVVISVDEIQVWKPKPAPYRHALTRLDLPAGRVAMVAVHAWDTHGARAAGLVTGWASRLEGVYAAVFDPPDVRGAGLVEVVDGLIALAA
;
A
#
# COMPACT_ATOMS: atom_id res chain seq x y z
N MET A 1 -16.81 -24.92 -23.65
CA MET A 1 -17.28 -24.71 -22.26
C MET A 1 -16.05 -24.71 -21.38
N VAL A 2 -15.42 -23.56 -21.18
CA VAL A 2 -14.25 -23.39 -20.30
C VAL A 2 -14.78 -23.50 -18.88
N MET A 3 -14.42 -24.55 -18.16
CA MET A 3 -14.70 -24.65 -16.73
C MET A 3 -14.05 -23.44 -16.06
N SER A 4 -14.86 -22.52 -15.54
CA SER A 4 -14.43 -21.48 -14.62
C SER A 4 -13.90 -22.21 -13.37
N GLY A 5 -12.61 -22.51 -13.38
CA GLY A 5 -11.95 -23.04 -12.19
C GLY A 5 -12.05 -22.00 -11.08
N MET A 6 -12.56 -22.42 -9.92
CA MET A 6 -12.62 -21.65 -8.69
C MET A 6 -11.28 -20.93 -8.47
N ARG A 7 -11.30 -19.59 -8.39
CA ARG A 7 -10.12 -18.76 -8.15
C ARG A 7 -9.80 -18.75 -6.65
N ARG A 8 -9.23 -19.80 -6.13
CA ARG A 8 -8.73 -19.79 -4.75
C ARG A 8 -7.48 -18.92 -4.66
N VAL A 9 -7.52 -17.91 -3.78
CA VAL A 9 -6.38 -17.09 -3.43
C VAL A 9 -5.53 -17.82 -2.38
N ASP A 10 -4.24 -17.99 -2.64
CA ASP A 10 -3.30 -18.64 -1.70
C ASP A 10 -2.50 -17.63 -0.88
N ALA A 11 -2.37 -16.41 -1.40
CA ALA A 11 -1.72 -15.32 -0.69
C ALA A 11 -2.41 -13.98 -0.97
N VAL A 12 -2.42 -13.10 0.03
CA VAL A 12 -2.83 -11.70 -0.10
C VAL A 12 -1.61 -10.82 0.17
N VAL A 13 -1.33 -9.95 -0.79
CA VAL A 13 -0.33 -8.89 -0.70
C VAL A 13 -1.04 -7.59 -0.36
N PHE A 14 -0.65 -6.93 0.72
CA PHE A 14 -1.22 -5.65 1.11
C PHE A 14 -0.28 -4.50 0.74
N ASP A 15 -0.85 -3.43 0.20
CA ASP A 15 -0.21 -2.11 0.28
C ASP A 15 -0.08 -1.68 1.74
N VAL A 16 0.84 -0.76 2.03
CA VAL A 16 1.25 -0.47 3.40
C VAL A 16 0.72 0.87 3.90
N VAL A 17 1.21 1.97 3.32
CA VAL A 17 0.85 3.32 3.77
C VAL A 17 -0.59 3.63 3.37
N GLU A 18 -1.40 4.14 4.29
CA GLU A 18 -2.84 4.38 4.20
C GLU A 18 -3.69 3.09 4.12
N THR A 19 -3.15 1.98 3.59
CA THR A 19 -3.85 0.69 3.55
C THR A 19 -3.79 -0.04 4.89
N LEU A 20 -2.61 -0.27 5.42
CA LEU A 20 -2.42 -0.89 6.74
C LEU A 20 -2.27 0.15 7.84
N PHE A 21 -1.57 1.26 7.58
CA PHE A 21 -1.20 2.25 8.58
C PHE A 21 -1.71 3.64 8.22
N ARG A 22 -2.26 4.33 9.24
CA ARG A 22 -2.80 5.69 9.14
C ARG A 22 -1.67 6.71 9.13
N LEU A 23 -1.88 7.83 8.45
CA LEU A 23 -0.92 8.95 8.40
C LEU A 23 -1.10 9.98 9.52
N ASP A 24 -1.84 9.66 10.59
CA ASP A 24 -2.16 10.62 11.67
C ASP A 24 -0.89 11.21 12.29
N ALA A 25 0.15 10.40 12.56
CA ALA A 25 1.40 10.89 13.14
C ALA A 25 2.11 11.91 12.24
N VAL A 26 2.01 11.76 10.92
CA VAL A 26 2.54 12.71 9.95
C VAL A 26 1.68 13.99 9.94
N ALA A 27 0.35 13.85 9.94
CA ALA A 27 -0.58 14.97 10.01
C ALA A 27 -0.35 15.80 11.29
N ASP A 28 -0.29 15.15 12.45
CA ASP A 28 -0.08 15.80 13.75
C ASP A 28 1.25 16.54 13.80
N THR A 29 2.30 15.96 13.22
CA THR A 29 3.62 16.61 13.14
C THR A 29 3.57 17.87 12.27
N LEU A 30 2.92 17.81 11.10
CA LEU A 30 2.72 18.98 10.22
C LEU A 30 1.93 20.07 10.92
N ILE A 31 0.82 19.73 11.58
CA ILE A 31 -0.02 20.66 12.35
C ILE A 31 0.79 21.27 13.50
N GLY A 32 1.61 20.47 14.21
CA GLY A 32 2.51 20.93 15.26
C GLY A 32 3.53 21.98 14.82
N PHE A 33 3.89 21.97 13.55
CA PHE A 33 4.73 23.00 12.91
C PHE A 33 3.92 24.13 12.26
N GLY A 34 2.60 24.23 12.57
CA GLY A 34 1.74 25.32 12.09
C GLY A 34 1.33 25.21 10.63
N GLN A 35 1.42 24.00 10.05
CA GLN A 35 0.91 23.77 8.70
C GLN A 35 -0.61 23.56 8.72
N ASP A 36 -1.26 23.88 7.60
CA ASP A 36 -2.70 23.62 7.41
C ASP A 36 -2.98 22.11 7.37
N SER A 37 -4.17 21.70 7.80
CA SER A 37 -4.61 20.29 7.79
C SER A 37 -4.61 19.65 6.40
N SER A 38 -4.78 20.45 5.34
CA SER A 38 -4.72 19.99 3.95
C SER A 38 -3.29 19.74 3.44
N THR A 39 -2.26 20.16 4.19
CA THR A 39 -0.87 20.05 3.75
C THR A 39 -0.44 18.60 3.55
N LEU A 40 -0.94 17.68 4.38
CA LEU A 40 -0.67 16.24 4.22
C LEU A 40 -1.13 15.75 2.85
N ASP A 41 -2.37 16.03 2.47
CA ASP A 41 -2.96 15.57 1.19
C ASP A 41 -2.21 16.16 -0.01
N VAL A 42 -1.88 17.45 0.06
CA VAL A 42 -1.10 18.13 -0.99
C VAL A 42 0.29 17.53 -1.11
N PHE A 43 0.96 17.31 0.01
CA PHE A 43 2.29 16.71 0.07
C PHE A 43 2.28 15.29 -0.51
N PHE A 44 1.39 14.43 -0.02
CA PHE A 44 1.37 13.02 -0.39
C PHE A 44 0.97 12.82 -1.86
N THR A 45 -0.06 13.54 -2.33
CA THR A 45 -0.46 13.53 -3.74
C THR A 45 0.66 14.01 -4.66
N ARG A 46 1.36 15.08 -4.27
CA ARG A 46 2.51 15.60 -5.04
C ARG A 46 3.63 14.58 -5.11
N MET A 47 3.95 13.94 -3.99
CA MET A 47 4.98 12.91 -3.92
C MET A 47 4.67 11.74 -4.87
N LEU A 48 3.44 11.22 -4.85
CA LEU A 48 3.02 10.15 -5.75
C LEU A 48 3.06 10.58 -7.23
N ARG A 49 2.56 11.79 -7.54
CA ARG A 49 2.62 12.36 -8.90
C ARG A 49 4.05 12.40 -9.42
N ASP A 50 4.99 12.89 -8.61
CA ASP A 50 6.38 13.08 -9.03
C ASP A 50 7.10 11.73 -9.15
N ALA A 51 6.80 10.77 -8.27
CA ALA A 51 7.29 9.41 -8.38
C ALA A 51 6.79 8.70 -9.66
N PHE A 52 5.51 8.88 -10.00
CA PHE A 52 4.95 8.32 -11.23
C PHE A 52 5.53 8.99 -12.48
N ALA A 53 5.72 10.30 -12.46
CA ALA A 53 6.32 11.05 -13.56
C ALA A 53 7.77 10.59 -13.82
N LEU A 54 8.60 10.48 -12.79
CA LEU A 54 9.95 9.94 -12.91
C LEU A 54 9.95 8.47 -13.33
N GLY A 55 9.02 7.69 -12.80
CA GLY A 55 8.80 6.32 -13.24
C GLY A 55 8.53 6.20 -14.75
N CYS A 56 7.76 7.13 -15.36
CA CYS A 56 7.53 7.16 -16.80
C CYS A 56 8.80 7.41 -17.61
N THR A 57 9.75 8.17 -17.06
CA THR A 57 11.06 8.42 -17.71
C THR A 57 12.12 7.37 -17.37
N GLY A 58 11.76 6.33 -16.61
CA GLY A 58 12.69 5.27 -16.23
C GLY A 58 13.65 5.64 -15.11
N THR A 59 13.40 6.75 -14.40
CA THR A 59 14.22 7.21 -13.28
C THR A 59 13.65 6.68 -11.97
N TYR A 60 14.50 6.12 -11.11
CA TYR A 60 14.17 5.72 -9.76
C TYR A 60 14.78 6.67 -8.73
N ARG A 61 14.03 6.93 -7.67
CA ARG A 61 14.50 7.52 -6.42
C ARG A 61 13.80 6.83 -5.25
N PRO A 62 14.43 6.69 -4.08
CA PRO A 62 13.81 6.15 -2.88
C PRO A 62 12.69 7.04 -2.35
N PHE A 63 11.76 6.44 -1.60
CA PHE A 63 10.63 7.14 -0.97
C PHE A 63 11.05 8.41 -0.21
N ALA A 64 12.12 8.34 0.59
CA ALA A 64 12.56 9.46 1.42
C ALA A 64 12.99 10.69 0.59
N GLU A 65 13.62 10.48 -0.58
CA GLU A 65 13.99 11.59 -1.48
C GLU A 65 12.76 12.28 -2.08
N PHE A 66 11.75 11.52 -2.51
CA PHE A 66 10.49 12.09 -3.00
C PHE A 66 9.76 12.83 -1.88
N ALA A 67 9.71 12.23 -0.68
CA ALA A 67 9.02 12.82 0.45
C ALA A 67 9.67 14.13 0.88
N ASP A 68 10.99 14.21 1.02
CA ASP A 68 11.68 15.47 1.37
C ASP A 68 11.48 16.55 0.30
N SER A 69 11.68 16.19 -0.97
CA SER A 69 11.47 17.11 -2.09
C SER A 69 10.04 17.64 -2.16
N SER A 70 9.05 16.77 -1.96
CA SER A 70 7.64 17.15 -2.01
C SER A 70 7.22 17.98 -0.81
N LEU A 71 7.78 17.72 0.39
CA LEU A 71 7.58 18.55 1.58
C LEU A 71 8.15 19.95 1.38
N ALA A 72 9.36 20.08 0.82
CA ALA A 72 9.98 21.38 0.55
C ALA A 72 9.11 22.27 -0.36
N VAL A 73 8.30 21.67 -1.23
CA VAL A 73 7.38 22.40 -2.13
C VAL A 73 5.99 22.59 -1.52
N ALA A 74 5.47 21.60 -0.80
CA ALA A 74 4.12 21.67 -0.20
C ALA A 74 4.08 22.51 1.08
N ALA A 75 5.19 22.53 1.84
CA ALA A 75 5.35 23.25 3.10
C ALA A 75 6.65 24.05 3.12
N PRO A 76 6.78 25.10 2.29
CA PRO A 76 8.04 25.83 2.08
C PRO A 76 8.51 26.63 3.31
N THR A 77 7.69 26.73 4.34
CA THR A 77 8.04 27.37 5.61
C THR A 77 8.79 26.45 6.57
N LEU A 78 8.78 25.12 6.31
CA LEU A 78 9.51 24.17 7.13
C LEU A 78 11.01 24.21 6.82
N ASP A 79 11.82 24.30 7.85
CA ASP A 79 13.27 24.12 7.73
C ASP A 79 13.65 22.63 7.57
N ASP A 80 14.94 22.34 7.35
CA ASP A 80 15.43 20.98 7.12
C ASP A 80 15.19 20.06 8.34
N ALA A 81 15.32 20.59 9.56
CA ALA A 81 15.10 19.82 10.79
C ALA A 81 13.62 19.46 10.96
N GLN A 82 12.72 20.40 10.67
CA GLN A 82 11.27 20.19 10.71
C GLN A 82 10.82 19.19 9.64
N ARG A 83 11.35 19.29 8.41
CA ARG A 83 11.09 18.26 7.38
C ARG A 83 11.59 16.89 7.80
N GLY A 84 12.80 16.83 8.38
CA GLY A 84 13.35 15.59 8.95
C GLY A 84 12.43 14.98 10.03
N ALA A 85 11.83 15.80 10.89
CA ALA A 85 10.86 15.35 11.89
C ALA A 85 9.56 14.77 11.25
N VAL A 86 9.03 15.44 10.23
CA VAL A 86 7.85 14.93 9.46
C VAL A 86 8.18 13.60 8.80
N LEU A 87 9.37 13.45 8.18
CA LEU A 87 9.80 12.18 7.58
C LEU A 87 9.97 11.07 8.62
N SER A 88 10.48 11.41 9.81
CA SER A 88 10.63 10.46 10.92
C SER A 88 9.29 9.93 11.43
N ALA A 89 8.21 10.74 11.35
CA ALA A 89 6.86 10.35 11.74
C ALA A 89 6.30 9.17 10.91
N PHE A 90 6.83 8.92 9.70
CA PHE A 90 6.51 7.70 8.95
C PHE A 90 6.99 6.41 9.64
N GLY A 91 7.84 6.49 10.62
CA GLY A 91 8.24 5.37 11.49
C GLY A 91 7.33 5.13 12.70
N GLU A 92 6.33 5.99 12.91
CA GLU A 92 5.46 6.02 14.10
C GLU A 92 3.99 5.72 13.78
N LEU A 93 3.69 5.29 12.56
CA LEU A 93 2.32 5.08 12.09
C LEU A 93 1.61 3.98 12.89
N THR A 94 0.33 4.20 13.15
CA THR A 94 -0.55 3.24 13.81
C THR A 94 -1.40 2.49 12.80
N ALA A 95 -1.57 1.19 12.98
CA ALA A 95 -2.42 0.37 12.11
C ALA A 95 -3.90 0.79 12.23
N HIS A 96 -4.64 0.63 11.13
CA HIS A 96 -6.10 0.71 11.18
C HIS A 96 -6.65 -0.45 12.03
N SER A 97 -7.78 -0.21 12.70
CA SER A 97 -8.37 -1.19 13.64
C SER A 97 -8.86 -2.49 12.99
N ASP A 98 -9.05 -2.49 11.66
CA ASP A 98 -9.50 -3.65 10.88
C ASP A 98 -8.35 -4.49 10.30
N VAL A 99 -7.08 -4.09 10.48
CA VAL A 99 -5.91 -4.81 9.95
C VAL A 99 -5.74 -6.15 10.66
N GLN A 100 -5.65 -6.15 11.98
CA GLN A 100 -5.48 -7.39 12.73
C GLN A 100 -6.65 -8.36 12.51
N PRO A 101 -7.92 -7.97 12.60
CA PRO A 101 -9.05 -8.84 12.26
C PRO A 101 -8.98 -9.42 10.83
N ALA A 102 -8.59 -8.62 9.84
CA ALA A 102 -8.43 -9.09 8.47
C ALA A 102 -7.29 -10.12 8.34
N PHE A 103 -6.17 -9.92 9.04
CA PHE A 103 -5.05 -10.84 9.06
C PHE A 103 -5.39 -12.15 9.78
N GLU A 104 -6.10 -12.09 10.90
CA GLU A 104 -6.60 -13.27 11.63
C GLU A 104 -7.54 -14.08 10.75
N ARG A 105 -8.41 -13.42 10.00
CA ARG A 105 -9.34 -14.07 9.08
C ARG A 105 -8.61 -14.82 7.96
N LEU A 106 -7.61 -14.20 7.31
CA LEU A 106 -6.79 -14.86 6.29
C LEU A 106 -6.01 -16.05 6.86
N ARG A 107 -5.41 -15.88 8.03
CA ARG A 107 -4.66 -16.94 8.71
C ARG A 107 -5.55 -18.15 9.04
N SER A 108 -6.80 -17.92 9.48
CA SER A 108 -7.75 -19.01 9.77
C SER A 108 -8.12 -19.85 8.53
N GLU A 109 -8.02 -19.26 7.33
CA GLU A 109 -8.24 -19.92 6.05
C GLU A 109 -6.94 -20.50 5.43
N GLY A 110 -5.82 -20.38 6.12
CA GLY A 110 -4.52 -20.83 5.63
C GLY A 110 -3.96 -19.99 4.47
N VAL A 111 -4.43 -18.75 4.32
CA VAL A 111 -3.98 -17.82 3.27
C VAL A 111 -2.74 -17.07 3.77
N ARG A 112 -1.69 -17.06 2.97
CA ARG A 112 -0.43 -16.37 3.26
C ARG A 112 -0.60 -14.86 3.16
N ILE A 113 0.15 -14.09 3.97
CA ILE A 113 0.07 -12.63 4.00
C ILE A 113 1.46 -12.05 3.70
N ALA A 114 1.50 -11.10 2.77
CA ALA A 114 2.69 -10.33 2.44
C ALA A 114 2.37 -8.83 2.39
N ALA A 115 3.40 -8.00 2.50
CA ALA A 115 3.30 -6.55 2.31
C ALA A 115 4.14 -6.11 1.10
N LEU A 116 3.60 -5.22 0.26
CA LEU A 116 4.30 -4.62 -0.88
C LEU A 116 4.24 -3.09 -0.77
N THR A 117 5.38 -2.47 -0.50
CA THR A 117 5.48 -1.04 -0.23
C THR A 117 6.30 -0.27 -1.27
N ASN A 118 5.89 0.98 -1.55
CA ASN A 118 6.74 1.97 -2.22
C ASN A 118 7.80 2.58 -1.26
N GLY A 119 7.66 2.32 0.04
CA GLY A 119 8.61 2.71 1.07
C GLY A 119 9.67 1.65 1.38
N SER A 120 10.46 1.89 2.41
CA SER A 120 11.52 0.99 2.87
C SER A 120 10.95 -0.27 3.54
N ALA A 121 11.52 -1.44 3.20
CA ALA A 121 11.19 -2.71 3.86
C ALA A 121 11.51 -2.66 5.37
N THR A 122 12.62 -2.04 5.74
CA THR A 122 13.03 -1.89 7.16
C THR A 122 12.02 -1.09 7.96
N ASN A 123 11.54 0.05 7.42
CA ASN A 123 10.52 0.84 8.10
C ASN A 123 9.20 0.09 8.20
N THR A 124 8.77 -0.59 7.14
CA THR A 124 7.56 -1.41 7.16
C THR A 124 7.64 -2.53 8.19
N ALA A 125 8.78 -3.24 8.29
CA ALA A 125 8.97 -4.29 9.28
C ALA A 125 8.88 -3.74 10.72
N ARG A 126 9.47 -2.56 10.99
CA ARG A 126 9.33 -1.88 12.30
C ARG A 126 7.88 -1.51 12.60
N LEU A 127 7.14 -0.99 11.63
CA LEU A 127 5.72 -0.66 11.82
C LEU A 127 4.89 -1.90 12.14
N LEU A 128 5.13 -3.01 11.44
CA LEU A 128 4.46 -4.28 11.73
C LEU A 128 4.77 -4.77 13.15
N ASP A 129 6.04 -4.69 13.57
CA ASP A 129 6.46 -5.09 14.91
C ASP A 129 5.81 -4.23 16.01
N ARG A 130 5.84 -2.90 15.86
CA ARG A 130 5.24 -1.95 16.80
C ARG A 130 3.73 -2.08 16.96
N ASN A 131 3.05 -2.61 15.96
CA ASN A 131 1.60 -2.80 15.96
C ASN A 131 1.19 -4.27 16.18
N ASP A 132 2.09 -5.14 16.65
CA ASP A 132 1.86 -6.56 16.92
C ASP A 132 1.39 -7.38 15.69
N LEU A 133 1.76 -6.93 14.49
CA LEU A 133 1.35 -7.53 13.21
C LEU A 133 2.43 -8.37 12.55
N ALA A 134 3.69 -8.31 13.03
CA ALA A 134 4.83 -8.96 12.37
C ALA A 134 4.66 -10.47 12.22
N SER A 135 4.03 -11.14 13.21
CA SER A 135 3.81 -12.60 13.20
C SER A 135 2.81 -13.09 12.15
N PHE A 136 2.06 -12.19 11.52
CA PHE A 136 1.11 -12.52 10.46
C PHE A 136 1.74 -12.44 9.08
N VAL A 137 2.73 -11.57 8.89
CA VAL A 137 3.29 -11.24 7.58
C VAL A 137 4.51 -12.10 7.28
N GLU A 138 4.41 -12.92 6.24
CA GLU A 138 5.48 -13.83 5.83
C GLU A 138 6.69 -13.09 5.24
N VAL A 139 6.41 -12.07 4.42
CA VAL A 139 7.45 -11.30 3.74
C VAL A 139 7.02 -9.85 3.52
N VAL A 140 7.96 -8.94 3.78
CA VAL A 140 7.87 -7.53 3.39
C VAL A 140 8.70 -7.32 2.14
N ILE A 141 8.08 -6.76 1.10
CA ILE A 141 8.67 -6.52 -0.21
C ILE A 141 8.68 -5.02 -0.46
N SER A 142 9.85 -4.47 -0.73
CA SER A 142 10.00 -3.05 -1.10
C SER A 142 10.30 -2.90 -2.58
N VAL A 143 9.79 -1.85 -3.18
CA VAL A 143 10.16 -1.44 -4.54
C VAL A 143 11.65 -1.07 -4.65
N ASP A 144 12.33 -0.78 -3.53
CA ASP A 144 13.77 -0.54 -3.47
C ASP A 144 14.57 -1.74 -3.98
N GLU A 145 14.05 -2.97 -3.81
CA GLU A 145 14.71 -4.21 -4.25
C GLU A 145 14.90 -4.27 -5.77
N ILE A 146 14.01 -3.62 -6.52
CA ILE A 146 14.04 -3.64 -8.00
C ILE A 146 14.11 -2.24 -8.61
N GLN A 147 14.11 -1.19 -7.77
CA GLN A 147 14.18 0.21 -8.16
C GLN A 147 13.08 0.63 -9.16
N VAL A 148 11.86 0.17 -8.92
CA VAL A 148 10.67 0.48 -9.75
C VAL A 148 9.45 0.66 -8.87
N TRP A 149 8.86 1.85 -8.89
CA TRP A 149 7.65 2.16 -8.12
C TRP A 149 6.40 1.46 -8.67
N LYS A 150 5.47 1.10 -7.77
CA LYS A 150 4.07 0.86 -8.15
C LYS A 150 3.51 2.15 -8.78
N PRO A 151 2.60 2.10 -9.75
CA PRO A 151 1.84 0.94 -10.23
C PRO A 151 2.45 0.23 -11.46
N LYS A 152 3.73 0.37 -11.76
CA LYS A 152 4.33 -0.43 -12.84
C LYS A 152 4.16 -1.93 -12.56
N PRO A 153 4.05 -2.79 -13.59
CA PRO A 153 3.86 -4.24 -13.39
C PRO A 153 5.02 -4.95 -12.66
N ALA A 154 6.24 -4.40 -12.72
CA ALA A 154 7.44 -5.04 -12.16
C ALA A 154 7.36 -5.29 -10.64
N PRO A 155 6.94 -4.38 -9.76
CA PRO A 155 6.77 -4.63 -8.33
C PRO A 155 5.84 -5.81 -8.01
N TYR A 156 4.72 -5.91 -8.71
CA TYR A 156 3.75 -6.98 -8.49
C TYR A 156 4.31 -8.34 -8.96
N ARG A 157 4.99 -8.37 -10.11
CA ARG A 157 5.68 -9.58 -10.58
C ARG A 157 6.81 -10.00 -9.64
N HIS A 158 7.52 -9.03 -9.07
CA HIS A 158 8.53 -9.30 -8.05
C HIS A 158 7.90 -9.93 -6.81
N ALA A 159 6.75 -9.43 -6.36
CA ALA A 159 5.99 -10.04 -5.26
C ALA A 159 5.58 -11.49 -5.57
N LEU A 160 5.12 -11.78 -6.80
CA LEU A 160 4.82 -13.15 -7.24
C LEU A 160 6.04 -14.06 -7.16
N THR A 161 7.20 -13.56 -7.60
CA THR A 161 8.48 -14.31 -7.52
C THR A 161 8.88 -14.58 -6.06
N ARG A 162 8.75 -13.57 -5.18
CA ARG A 162 9.07 -13.71 -3.75
C ARG A 162 8.16 -14.70 -3.03
N LEU A 163 6.89 -14.81 -3.47
CA LEU A 163 5.91 -15.75 -2.92
C LEU A 163 5.94 -17.13 -3.59
N ASP A 164 6.61 -17.27 -4.73
CA ASP A 164 6.59 -18.47 -5.56
C ASP A 164 5.17 -18.93 -5.92
N LEU A 165 4.35 -17.98 -6.36
CA LEU A 165 2.95 -18.22 -6.73
C LEU A 165 2.59 -17.58 -8.08
N PRO A 166 1.70 -18.22 -8.87
CA PRO A 166 1.19 -17.62 -10.09
C PRO A 166 0.21 -16.46 -9.79
N ALA A 167 0.15 -15.48 -10.68
CA ALA A 167 -0.62 -14.24 -10.48
C ALA A 167 -2.09 -14.46 -10.09
N GLY A 168 -2.78 -15.41 -10.74
CA GLY A 168 -4.18 -15.72 -10.45
C GLY A 168 -4.44 -16.38 -9.08
N ARG A 169 -3.38 -16.68 -8.31
CA ARG A 169 -3.45 -17.26 -6.96
C ARG A 169 -3.04 -16.24 -5.89
N VAL A 170 -2.71 -15.01 -6.27
CA VAL A 170 -2.32 -13.92 -5.36
C VAL A 170 -3.28 -12.76 -5.55
N ALA A 171 -3.80 -12.24 -4.44
CA ALA A 171 -4.56 -10.99 -4.44
C ALA A 171 -3.70 -9.83 -3.97
N MET A 172 -3.90 -8.65 -4.58
CA MET A 172 -3.40 -7.37 -4.07
C MET A 172 -4.54 -6.60 -3.44
N VAL A 173 -4.36 -6.14 -2.21
CA VAL A 173 -5.34 -5.33 -1.47
C VAL A 173 -4.77 -3.94 -1.18
N ALA A 174 -5.52 -2.91 -1.56
CA ALA A 174 -5.15 -1.52 -1.34
C ALA A 174 -6.38 -0.62 -1.15
N VAL A 175 -6.19 0.54 -0.55
CA VAL A 175 -7.17 1.63 -0.52
C VAL A 175 -7.08 2.53 -1.76
N HIS A 176 -6.01 2.39 -2.54
CA HIS A 176 -5.74 3.19 -3.74
C HIS A 176 -6.18 2.47 -5.01
N ALA A 177 -7.05 3.10 -5.80
CA ALA A 177 -7.52 2.55 -7.07
C ALA A 177 -6.39 2.37 -8.10
N TRP A 178 -5.39 3.28 -8.11
CA TRP A 178 -4.22 3.16 -8.99
C TRP A 178 -3.38 1.91 -8.69
N ASP A 179 -3.30 1.50 -7.41
CA ASP A 179 -2.50 0.34 -6.99
C ASP A 179 -3.20 -0.97 -7.37
N THR A 180 -4.51 -1.08 -7.11
CA THR A 180 -5.31 -2.22 -7.55
C THR A 180 -5.33 -2.34 -9.08
N HIS A 181 -5.40 -1.23 -9.81
CA HIS A 181 -5.30 -1.23 -11.28
C HIS A 181 -3.93 -1.75 -11.76
N GLY A 182 -2.83 -1.29 -11.14
CA GLY A 182 -1.49 -1.77 -11.48
C GLY A 182 -1.30 -3.27 -11.20
N ALA A 183 -1.82 -3.76 -10.09
CA ALA A 183 -1.82 -5.18 -9.74
C ALA A 183 -2.64 -6.02 -10.73
N ARG A 184 -3.82 -5.53 -11.13
CA ARG A 184 -4.67 -6.17 -12.14
C ARG A 184 -3.95 -6.27 -13.49
N ALA A 185 -3.26 -5.20 -13.90
CA ALA A 185 -2.45 -5.21 -15.14
C ALA A 185 -1.29 -6.22 -15.08
N ALA A 186 -0.84 -6.59 -13.89
CA ALA A 186 0.14 -7.66 -13.68
C ALA A 186 -0.50 -9.06 -13.56
N GLY A 187 -1.83 -9.17 -13.59
CA GLY A 187 -2.61 -10.41 -13.59
C GLY A 187 -3.02 -10.91 -12.20
N LEU A 188 -2.83 -10.12 -11.14
CA LEU A 188 -3.28 -10.47 -9.80
C LEU A 188 -4.79 -10.31 -9.65
N VAL A 189 -5.37 -11.03 -8.69
CA VAL A 189 -6.70 -10.75 -8.15
C VAL A 189 -6.63 -9.46 -7.35
N THR A 190 -7.69 -8.63 -7.33
CA THR A 190 -7.63 -7.31 -6.72
C THR A 190 -8.76 -7.05 -5.75
N GLY A 191 -8.42 -6.51 -4.59
CA GLY A 191 -9.34 -6.07 -3.56
C GLY A 191 -9.14 -4.58 -3.25
N TRP A 192 -10.21 -3.81 -3.24
CA TRP A 192 -10.16 -2.39 -2.92
C TRP A 192 -11.04 -2.06 -1.71
N ALA A 193 -10.42 -1.39 -0.71
CA ALA A 193 -11.13 -0.89 0.46
C ALA A 193 -11.40 0.62 0.30
N SER A 194 -12.68 1.00 0.37
CA SER A 194 -13.15 2.35 0.00
C SER A 194 -12.89 3.44 1.05
N ARG A 195 -12.39 3.10 2.22
CA ARG A 195 -12.29 4.03 3.36
C ARG A 195 -11.51 5.31 3.11
N LEU A 196 -10.56 5.31 2.17
CA LEU A 196 -9.77 6.50 1.81
C LEU A 196 -10.43 7.30 0.68
N GLU A 197 -10.64 6.66 -0.46
CA GLU A 197 -11.08 7.35 -1.67
C GLU A 197 -12.62 7.48 -1.75
N GLY A 198 -13.38 6.69 -0.99
CA GLY A 198 -14.84 6.68 -0.99
C GLY A 198 -15.47 6.18 -2.27
N VAL A 199 -14.99 6.64 -3.42
CA VAL A 199 -15.48 6.28 -4.76
C VAL A 199 -14.32 5.77 -5.62
N TYR A 200 -14.50 4.58 -6.20
CA TYR A 200 -13.51 4.03 -7.14
C TYR A 200 -13.54 4.81 -8.46
N ALA A 201 -12.43 5.40 -8.83
CA ALA A 201 -12.36 6.23 -10.04
C ALA A 201 -12.59 5.40 -11.32
N ALA A 202 -13.60 5.79 -12.11
CA ALA A 202 -14.04 5.05 -13.31
C ALA A 202 -13.01 4.97 -14.45
N VAL A 203 -11.91 5.72 -14.35
CA VAL A 203 -10.78 5.65 -15.29
C VAL A 203 -9.96 4.37 -15.11
N PHE A 204 -10.05 3.73 -13.97
CA PHE A 204 -9.36 2.48 -13.68
C PHE A 204 -10.25 1.26 -13.91
N ASP A 205 -9.66 0.14 -14.31
CA ASP A 205 -10.37 -1.13 -14.38
C ASP A 205 -10.90 -1.52 -13.00
N PRO A 206 -12.17 -1.97 -12.89
CA PRO A 206 -12.76 -2.27 -11.60
C PRO A 206 -12.03 -3.42 -10.88
N PRO A 207 -11.89 -3.36 -9.54
CA PRO A 207 -11.30 -4.45 -8.78
C PRO A 207 -12.24 -5.67 -8.76
N ASP A 208 -11.69 -6.86 -8.49
CA ASP A 208 -12.47 -8.10 -8.38
C ASP A 208 -13.37 -8.08 -7.12
N VAL A 209 -12.90 -7.46 -6.03
CA VAL A 209 -13.63 -7.32 -4.76
C VAL A 209 -13.58 -5.87 -4.28
N ARG A 210 -14.70 -5.43 -3.67
CA ARG A 210 -14.81 -4.12 -3.00
C ARG A 210 -15.37 -4.31 -1.59
N GLY A 211 -14.91 -3.48 -0.64
CA GLY A 211 -15.43 -3.42 0.72
C GLY A 211 -15.24 -2.03 1.32
N ALA A 212 -15.93 -1.71 2.40
CA ALA A 212 -15.73 -0.47 3.15
C ALA A 212 -14.37 -0.48 3.87
N GLY A 213 -13.94 -1.66 4.35
CA GLY A 213 -12.69 -1.90 5.04
C GLY A 213 -12.02 -3.21 4.63
N LEU A 214 -10.90 -3.53 5.29
CA LEU A 214 -10.09 -4.70 4.94
C LEU A 214 -10.81 -6.02 5.23
N VAL A 215 -11.61 -6.10 6.32
CA VAL A 215 -12.33 -7.33 6.68
C VAL A 215 -13.31 -7.71 5.57
N GLU A 216 -14.12 -6.77 5.08
CA GLU A 216 -15.06 -7.02 4.00
C GLU A 216 -14.37 -7.42 2.69
N VAL A 217 -13.23 -6.78 2.38
CA VAL A 217 -12.42 -7.13 1.20
C VAL A 217 -11.88 -8.55 1.33
N VAL A 218 -11.36 -8.91 2.49
CA VAL A 218 -10.82 -10.26 2.78
C VAL A 218 -11.92 -11.30 2.67
N ASP A 219 -13.09 -11.07 3.27
CA ASP A 219 -14.22 -12.01 3.17
C ASP A 219 -14.66 -12.18 1.71
N GLY A 220 -14.71 -11.10 0.94
CA GLY A 220 -15.00 -11.18 -0.50
C GLY A 220 -13.96 -11.98 -1.29
N LEU A 221 -12.66 -11.85 -0.98
CA LEU A 221 -11.59 -12.63 -1.62
C LEU A 221 -11.68 -14.11 -1.28
N ILE A 222 -12.01 -14.46 -0.03
CA ILE A 222 -12.22 -15.83 0.41
C ILE A 222 -13.45 -16.43 -0.32
N ALA A 223 -14.52 -15.65 -0.47
CA ALA A 223 -15.75 -16.07 -1.16
C ALA A 223 -15.57 -16.31 -2.68
N LEU A 224 -14.55 -15.69 -3.32
CA LEU A 224 -14.23 -16.00 -4.74
C LEU A 224 -13.81 -17.47 -4.96
N ALA A 225 -13.43 -18.15 -3.88
CA ALA A 225 -12.99 -19.55 -3.88
C ALA A 225 -14.14 -20.56 -3.68
N ALA A 226 -15.30 -20.09 -3.26
CA ALA A 226 -16.50 -20.90 -3.02
C ALA A 226 -17.36 -20.97 -4.29
#